data_7fd557c579243b5bbf73749711afd1c4
#
_entry.id   7fd557c579243b5bbf73749711afd1c4
#
_cell.length_a   1.000
_cell.length_b   1.000
_cell.length_c   1.000
_cell.angle_alpha   90.00
_cell.angle_beta   90.00
_cell.angle_gamma   90.00
#
_symmetry.space_group_name_H-M   'P 1'
#
loop_
_entity.id
_entity.type
_entity.pdbx_description
1 polymer ?
#
loop_
_entity_poly.entity_id
_entity_poly.type
_entity_poly.pdbx_seq_one_letter_code
_entity_poly.pdbx_strand_id
1 'polypeptide(L)'
;MVTSEEYHHVPTGTLALLAQQFGQVFASSSTWYRLVRIYKWRRPRGRIHPAKQKFEIRASHPNEIWHVDITMIRLLDGTRAYLQAVIDNFSRRILAWKVSATFDPSTTAELLVDASKGLIDEKPILLGDGGVENFNSTVDELIESGLLKRLLAMTEITYSNSLIES
;
A
#
# COMPACT_ATOMS: atom_id res chain seq x y z
N MET A 1 6.24 -15.89 -33.74
CA MET A 1 5.57 -15.33 -32.55
C MET A 1 6.53 -14.57 -31.61
N VAL A 2 7.60 -15.20 -31.09
CA VAL A 2 8.46 -14.54 -30.07
C VAL A 2 9.13 -13.25 -30.59
N THR A 3 9.54 -13.20 -31.80
CA THR A 3 10.22 -12.07 -32.47
C THR A 3 9.28 -11.23 -33.33
N SER A 4 8.01 -11.58 -33.41
CA SER A 4 7.00 -10.87 -34.20
C SER A 4 6.58 -9.58 -33.52
N GLU A 5 6.43 -8.53 -34.28
CA GLU A 5 5.99 -7.22 -33.82
C GLU A 5 4.56 -7.27 -33.33
N GLU A 6 3.71 -8.08 -33.95
CA GLU A 6 2.33 -8.31 -33.55
C GLU A 6 2.17 -8.77 -32.10
N TYR A 7 3.08 -9.68 -31.64
CA TYR A 7 3.01 -10.25 -30.29
C TYR A 7 4.03 -9.66 -29.32
N HIS A 8 4.66 -8.53 -29.63
CA HIS A 8 5.74 -7.98 -28.80
C HIS A 8 5.27 -7.64 -27.37
N HIS A 9 3.99 -7.27 -27.20
CA HIS A 9 3.36 -6.92 -25.94
C HIS A 9 2.91 -8.14 -25.10
N VAL A 10 2.82 -9.32 -25.71
CA VAL A 10 2.33 -10.54 -25.05
C VAL A 10 3.46 -11.21 -24.28
N PRO A 11 3.30 -11.55 -22.98
CA PRO A 11 4.31 -12.27 -22.20
C PRO A 11 4.69 -13.63 -22.82
N THR A 12 5.96 -14.04 -22.69
CA THR A 12 6.46 -15.30 -23.27
C THR A 12 5.66 -16.53 -22.84
N GLY A 13 5.24 -16.57 -21.55
CA GLY A 13 4.41 -17.67 -21.04
C GLY A 13 3.03 -17.71 -21.70
N THR A 14 2.41 -16.56 -21.92
CA THR A 14 1.13 -16.45 -22.63
C THR A 14 1.27 -16.84 -24.10
N LEU A 15 2.38 -16.48 -24.75
CA LEU A 15 2.66 -16.94 -26.12
C LEU A 15 2.75 -18.46 -26.25
N ALA A 16 3.32 -19.14 -25.23
CA ALA A 16 3.37 -20.60 -25.20
C ALA A 16 1.97 -21.20 -25.21
N LEU A 17 1.04 -20.63 -24.45
CA LEU A 17 -0.36 -21.06 -24.41
C LEU A 17 -1.09 -20.78 -25.73
N LEU A 18 -0.90 -19.59 -26.29
CA LEU A 18 -1.49 -19.22 -27.59
C LEU A 18 -0.99 -20.14 -28.70
N ALA A 19 0.31 -20.46 -28.73
CA ALA A 19 0.85 -21.37 -29.71
C ALA A 19 0.27 -22.80 -29.63
N GLN A 20 -0.04 -23.25 -28.41
CA GLN A 20 -0.76 -24.52 -28.20
C GLN A 20 -2.20 -24.42 -28.70
N GLN A 21 -2.91 -23.34 -28.38
CA GLN A 21 -4.28 -23.13 -28.83
C GLN A 21 -4.41 -23.07 -30.35
N PHE A 22 -3.42 -22.48 -31.02
CA PHE A 22 -3.35 -22.44 -32.48
C PHE A 22 -2.84 -23.74 -33.11
N GLY A 23 -2.53 -24.77 -32.31
CA GLY A 23 -2.00 -26.04 -32.83
C GLY A 23 -0.60 -25.97 -33.43
N GLN A 24 0.16 -24.90 -33.20
CA GLN A 24 1.45 -24.65 -33.83
C GLN A 24 2.60 -25.33 -33.10
N VAL A 25 2.67 -25.22 -31.79
CA VAL A 25 3.79 -25.77 -30.99
C VAL A 25 3.28 -26.24 -29.63
N PHE A 26 3.54 -27.49 -29.28
CA PHE A 26 3.24 -28.07 -27.99
C PHE A 26 4.51 -28.13 -27.14
N ALA A 27 4.81 -27.06 -26.43
CA ALA A 27 5.95 -26.98 -25.53
C ALA A 27 5.59 -26.21 -24.26
N SER A 28 6.17 -26.61 -23.12
CA SER A 28 5.92 -25.94 -21.86
C SER A 28 6.44 -24.49 -21.87
N SER A 29 5.82 -23.62 -21.06
CA SER A 29 6.27 -22.23 -20.89
C SER A 29 7.75 -22.16 -20.48
N SER A 30 8.22 -23.10 -19.65
CA SER A 30 9.64 -23.18 -19.25
C SER A 30 10.56 -23.42 -20.45
N THR A 31 10.14 -24.25 -21.40
CA THR A 31 10.90 -24.47 -22.66
C THR A 31 10.97 -23.19 -23.46
N TRP A 32 9.88 -22.44 -23.59
CA TRP A 32 9.86 -21.17 -24.29
C TRP A 32 10.81 -20.15 -23.65
N TYR A 33 10.79 -19.99 -22.31
CA TYR A 33 11.72 -19.10 -21.60
C TYR A 33 13.19 -19.53 -21.79
N ARG A 34 13.46 -20.84 -21.77
CA ARG A 34 14.80 -21.37 -22.01
C ARG A 34 15.30 -21.03 -23.42
N LEU A 35 14.47 -21.23 -24.44
CA LEU A 35 14.82 -20.92 -25.83
C LEU A 35 15.04 -19.42 -26.04
N VAL A 36 14.14 -18.58 -25.51
CA VAL A 36 14.30 -17.11 -25.56
C VAL A 36 15.65 -16.68 -24.98
N ARG A 37 16.10 -17.33 -23.88
CA ARG A 37 17.41 -17.06 -23.27
C ARG A 37 18.58 -17.54 -24.12
N ILE A 38 18.51 -18.77 -24.62
CA ILE A 38 19.59 -19.39 -25.44
C ILE A 38 19.81 -18.59 -26.72
N TYR A 39 18.75 -18.26 -27.44
CA TYR A 39 18.82 -17.52 -28.70
C TYR A 39 18.90 -16.01 -28.51
N LYS A 40 18.94 -15.54 -27.25
CA LYS A 40 19.01 -14.11 -26.90
C LYS A 40 17.94 -13.28 -27.60
N TRP A 41 16.76 -13.82 -27.80
CA TRP A 41 15.62 -13.07 -28.33
C TRP A 41 15.18 -12.02 -27.33
N ARG A 42 15.68 -10.80 -27.51
CA ARG A 42 15.28 -9.66 -26.65
C ARG A 42 13.87 -9.26 -27.01
N ARG A 43 13.00 -9.39 -26.05
CA ARG A 43 11.65 -8.82 -26.14
C ARG A 43 11.66 -7.52 -25.34
N PRO A 44 11.37 -6.37 -25.98
CA PRO A 44 11.21 -5.13 -25.21
C PRO A 44 10.07 -5.34 -24.22
N ARG A 45 10.36 -5.18 -22.92
CA ARG A 45 9.33 -5.09 -21.90
C ARG A 45 8.72 -3.69 -22.00
N GLY A 46 7.78 -3.52 -22.90
CA GLY A 46 6.94 -2.32 -22.87
C GLY A 46 6.21 -2.29 -21.53
N ARG A 47 6.41 -1.26 -20.71
CA ARG A 47 5.51 -0.99 -19.62
C ARG A 47 4.17 -0.62 -20.26
N ILE A 48 3.20 -1.54 -20.20
CA ILE A 48 1.83 -1.32 -20.68
C ILE A 48 1.16 -0.20 -19.85
N HIS A 49 1.59 -0.03 -18.60
CA HIS A 49 1.13 1.05 -17.75
C HIS A 49 2.29 2.03 -17.50
N PRO A 50 2.07 3.34 -17.71
CA PRO A 50 3.05 4.34 -17.29
C PRO A 50 3.36 4.15 -15.81
N ALA A 51 4.60 4.37 -15.40
CA ALA A 51 4.94 4.40 -14.00
C ALA A 51 4.07 5.49 -13.34
N LYS A 52 3.18 5.08 -12.43
CA LYS A 52 2.45 6.06 -11.61
C LYS A 52 3.50 6.89 -10.88
N GLN A 53 3.43 8.20 -11.03
CA GLN A 53 4.25 9.08 -10.20
C GLN A 53 3.82 8.85 -8.75
N LYS A 54 4.74 8.36 -7.95
CA LYS A 54 4.53 8.25 -6.51
C LYS A 54 4.87 9.60 -5.90
N PHE A 55 3.86 10.37 -5.55
CA PHE A 55 4.05 11.51 -4.69
C PHE A 55 4.13 10.99 -3.26
N GLU A 56 5.31 11.00 -2.67
CA GLU A 56 5.48 10.67 -1.26
C GLU A 56 5.37 11.96 -0.45
N ILE A 57 4.47 12.00 0.51
CA ILE A 57 4.46 13.03 1.53
C ILE A 57 5.50 12.62 2.57
N ARG A 58 6.54 13.42 2.73
CA ARG A 58 7.57 13.23 3.75
C ARG A 58 7.54 14.37 4.73
N ALA A 59 7.48 14.04 6.01
CA ALA A 59 7.68 14.99 7.07
C ALA A 59 9.15 15.46 7.12
N SER A 60 9.36 16.71 7.51
CA SER A 60 10.68 17.32 7.65
C SER A 60 11.26 17.17 9.06
N HIS A 61 10.42 16.92 10.05
CA HIS A 61 10.81 16.73 11.45
C HIS A 61 9.84 15.76 12.16
N PRO A 62 10.21 15.24 13.35
CA PRO A 62 9.32 14.39 14.15
C PRO A 62 8.02 15.10 14.50
N ASN A 63 6.94 14.34 14.60
CA ASN A 63 5.59 14.81 14.97
C ASN A 63 4.97 15.85 14.01
N GLU A 64 5.50 16.01 12.81
CA GLU A 64 4.88 16.87 11.79
C GLU A 64 3.69 16.18 11.14
N ILE A 65 3.87 14.92 10.72
CA ILE A 65 2.85 14.11 10.05
C ILE A 65 2.76 12.74 10.70
N TRP A 66 1.56 12.34 11.06
CA TRP A 66 1.27 11.00 11.56
C TRP A 66 0.41 10.22 10.58
N HIS A 67 0.67 8.91 10.50
CA HIS A 67 -0.16 7.96 9.78
C HIS A 67 -0.89 7.05 10.74
N VAL A 68 -2.13 6.74 10.44
CA VAL A 68 -2.89 5.66 11.07
C VAL A 68 -3.11 4.57 10.05
N ASP A 69 -2.86 3.34 10.44
CA ASP A 69 -3.12 2.16 9.62
C ASP A 69 -3.71 1.01 10.44
N ILE A 70 -4.50 0.19 9.77
CA ILE A 70 -5.14 -0.98 10.35
C ILE A 70 -4.79 -2.20 9.52
N THR A 71 -4.12 -3.15 10.15
CA THR A 71 -3.79 -4.43 9.55
C THR A 71 -4.64 -5.54 10.16
N MET A 72 -5.38 -6.28 9.32
CA MET A 72 -6.08 -7.48 9.74
C MET A 72 -5.15 -8.69 9.63
N ILE A 73 -4.92 -9.37 10.74
CA ILE A 73 -4.12 -10.58 10.84
C ILE A 73 -5.06 -11.77 11.03
N ARG A 74 -4.93 -12.80 10.21
CA ARG A 74 -5.62 -14.08 10.40
C ARG A 74 -4.73 -15.01 11.23
N LEU A 75 -5.21 -15.42 12.37
CA LEU A 75 -4.52 -16.37 13.25
C LEU A 75 -4.64 -17.80 12.72
N LEU A 76 -3.80 -18.71 13.23
CA LEU A 76 -3.75 -20.11 12.79
C LEU A 76 -5.05 -20.89 13.06
N ASP A 77 -5.81 -20.49 14.08
CA ASP A 77 -7.11 -21.05 14.42
C ASP A 77 -8.26 -20.50 13.55
N GLY A 78 -7.94 -19.60 12.59
CA GLY A 78 -8.89 -18.95 11.68
C GLY A 78 -9.54 -17.70 12.24
N THR A 79 -9.28 -17.31 13.48
CA THR A 79 -9.77 -16.06 14.06
C THR A 79 -9.06 -14.86 13.43
N ARG A 80 -9.64 -13.67 13.59
CA ARG A 80 -9.08 -12.41 13.08
C ARG A 80 -8.64 -11.54 14.25
N ALA A 81 -7.51 -10.91 14.10
CA ALA A 81 -7.03 -9.85 14.98
C ALA A 81 -6.78 -8.58 14.15
N TYR A 82 -7.08 -7.43 14.72
CA TYR A 82 -6.88 -6.13 14.09
C TYR A 82 -5.79 -5.39 14.85
N LEU A 83 -4.68 -5.14 14.17
CA LEU A 83 -3.61 -4.29 14.66
C LEU A 83 -3.85 -2.88 14.13
N GLN A 84 -4.07 -1.93 15.03
CA GLN A 84 -4.16 -0.51 14.72
C GLN A 84 -2.90 0.18 15.26
N ALA A 85 -2.31 1.07 14.49
CA ALA A 85 -1.10 1.77 14.88
C ALA A 85 -1.07 3.21 14.39
N VAL A 86 -0.51 4.09 15.21
CA VAL A 86 -0.15 5.47 14.86
C VAL A 86 1.35 5.53 14.67
N ILE A 87 1.81 6.01 13.52
CA ILE A 87 3.22 6.03 13.12
C ILE A 87 3.63 7.44 12.75
N ASP A 88 4.74 7.90 13.29
CA ASP A 88 5.37 9.16 12.87
C ASP A 88 6.03 9.00 11.49
N ASN A 89 5.65 9.85 10.55
CA ASN A 89 6.13 9.78 9.17
C ASN A 89 7.64 10.04 9.05
N PHE A 90 8.20 10.91 9.89
CA PHE A 90 9.61 11.27 9.84
C PHE A 90 10.50 10.15 10.41
N SER A 91 10.27 9.78 11.66
CA SER A 91 11.13 8.85 12.39
C SER A 91 10.79 7.38 12.16
N ARG A 92 9.63 7.08 11.59
CA ARG A 92 9.06 5.73 11.45
C ARG A 92 8.76 5.04 12.78
N ARG A 93 8.74 5.81 13.85
CA ARG A 93 8.44 5.31 15.19
C ARG A 93 6.93 5.04 15.31
N ILE A 94 6.59 3.89 15.86
CA ILE A 94 5.23 3.59 16.31
C ILE A 94 5.02 4.38 17.61
N LEU A 95 4.08 5.30 17.60
CA LEU A 95 3.76 6.17 18.73
C LEU A 95 2.76 5.53 19.69
N ALA A 96 1.76 4.87 19.12
CA ALA A 96 0.75 4.10 19.85
C ALA A 96 0.27 2.94 18.98
N TRP A 97 -0.14 1.84 19.62
CA TRP A 97 -0.71 0.69 18.92
C TRP A 97 -1.67 -0.09 19.83
N LYS A 98 -2.62 -0.81 19.20
CA LYS A 98 -3.56 -1.68 19.90
C LYS A 98 -3.91 -2.88 19.04
N VAL A 99 -4.04 -4.05 19.68
CA VAL A 99 -4.55 -5.27 19.04
C VAL A 99 -5.92 -5.58 19.62
N SER A 100 -6.88 -5.84 18.77
CA SER A 100 -8.25 -6.19 19.15
C SER A 100 -8.79 -7.37 18.35
N ALA A 101 -9.73 -8.12 18.91
CA ALA A 101 -10.41 -9.21 18.20
C ALA A 101 -11.46 -8.69 17.20
N THR A 102 -11.96 -7.47 17.41
CA THR A 102 -12.98 -6.83 16.58
C THR A 102 -12.46 -5.50 16.07
N PHE A 103 -12.90 -5.14 14.88
CA PHE A 103 -12.65 -3.81 14.35
C PHE A 103 -13.55 -2.79 15.04
N ASP A 104 -12.95 -1.78 15.63
CA ASP A 104 -13.65 -0.65 16.26
C ASP A 104 -13.01 0.68 15.82
N PRO A 105 -13.72 1.50 15.04
CA PRO A 105 -13.21 2.80 14.60
C PRO A 105 -12.88 3.77 15.75
N SER A 106 -13.53 3.65 16.90
CA SER A 106 -13.27 4.52 18.08
C SER A 106 -11.86 4.32 18.64
N THR A 107 -11.27 3.15 18.45
CA THR A 107 -9.90 2.84 18.87
C THR A 107 -8.87 3.78 18.23
N THR A 108 -9.13 4.27 17.02
CA THR A 108 -8.24 5.27 16.38
C THR A 108 -8.13 6.54 17.21
N ALA A 109 -9.24 7.04 17.72
CA ALA A 109 -9.24 8.24 18.57
C ALA A 109 -8.47 8.01 19.88
N GLU A 110 -8.67 6.86 20.54
CA GLU A 110 -7.89 6.48 21.73
C GLU A 110 -6.39 6.48 21.44
N LEU A 111 -5.98 5.87 20.33
CA LEU A 111 -4.57 5.80 19.93
C LEU A 111 -3.98 7.16 19.59
N LEU A 112 -4.74 8.06 18.97
CA LEU A 112 -4.31 9.42 18.68
C LEU A 112 -4.12 10.22 19.97
N VAL A 113 -5.00 10.06 20.95
CA VAL A 113 -4.84 10.66 22.27
C VAL A 113 -3.60 10.09 22.98
N ASP A 114 -3.39 8.77 22.92
CA ASP A 114 -2.22 8.13 23.52
C ASP A 114 -0.91 8.60 22.87
N ALA A 115 -0.89 8.68 21.55
CA ALA A 115 0.26 9.17 20.80
C ALA A 115 0.59 10.64 21.11
N SER A 116 -0.43 11.45 21.43
CA SER A 116 -0.27 12.87 21.76
C SER A 116 0.23 13.14 23.18
N LYS A 117 0.26 12.12 24.05
CA LYS A 117 0.83 12.25 25.39
C LYS A 117 2.32 12.56 25.30
N GLY A 118 2.71 13.73 25.67
CA GLY A 118 4.11 14.20 25.61
C GLY A 118 4.41 15.19 24.48
N LEU A 119 3.42 15.53 23.67
CA LEU A 119 3.53 16.69 22.78
C LEU A 119 3.43 17.99 23.61
N ILE A 120 4.31 18.93 23.31
CA ILE A 120 4.29 20.29 23.89
C ILE A 120 4.09 21.23 22.72
N ASP A 121 2.89 21.83 22.62
CA ASP A 121 2.52 22.81 21.58
C ASP A 121 2.57 22.31 20.12
N GLU A 122 2.92 21.07 19.87
CA GLU A 122 2.94 20.45 18.54
C GLU A 122 1.52 20.00 18.16
N LYS A 123 1.15 20.27 16.89
CA LYS A 123 -0.14 19.85 16.32
C LYS A 123 0.11 19.03 15.06
N PRO A 124 0.31 17.73 15.21
CA PRO A 124 0.58 16.85 14.06
C PRO A 124 -0.54 16.89 13.04
N ILE A 125 -0.17 16.69 11.79
CA ILE A 125 -1.10 16.49 10.69
C ILE A 125 -1.39 15.00 10.58
N LEU A 126 -2.66 14.61 10.79
CA LEU A 126 -3.10 13.24 10.55
C LEU A 126 -3.28 13.03 9.05
N LEU A 127 -2.45 12.18 8.47
CA LEU A 127 -2.58 11.71 7.10
C LEU A 127 -3.30 10.36 7.13
N GLY A 128 -4.57 10.36 6.78
CA GLY A 128 -5.40 9.15 6.66
C GLY A 128 -5.82 8.90 5.21
N ASP A 129 -6.04 7.65 4.85
CA ASP A 129 -6.82 7.32 3.68
C ASP A 129 -8.33 7.56 3.97
N GLY A 130 -9.19 7.29 2.97
CA GLY A 130 -10.65 7.49 3.12
C GLY A 130 -11.35 6.43 3.98
N GLY A 131 -10.63 5.68 4.82
CA GLY A 131 -11.19 4.63 5.66
C GLY A 131 -12.04 5.17 6.81
N VAL A 132 -13.02 4.37 7.25
CA VAL A 132 -13.93 4.73 8.36
C VAL A 132 -13.21 4.92 9.68
N GLU A 133 -12.02 4.34 9.85
CA GLU A 133 -11.13 4.51 11.00
C GLU A 133 -10.61 5.95 11.12
N ASN A 134 -10.45 6.62 9.98
CA ASN A 134 -9.96 7.99 9.88
C ASN A 134 -11.10 9.02 9.81
N PHE A 135 -12.33 8.54 9.53
CA PHE A 135 -13.55 9.33 9.34
C PHE A 135 -14.64 8.84 10.28
N ASN A 136 -14.58 9.23 11.54
CA ASN A 136 -15.64 9.02 12.52
C ASN A 136 -15.75 10.23 13.44
N SER A 137 -16.93 10.38 14.07
CA SER A 137 -17.24 11.54 14.93
C SER A 137 -16.21 11.77 16.02
N THR A 138 -15.64 10.72 16.60
CA THR A 138 -14.68 10.83 17.70
C THR A 138 -13.33 11.41 17.22
N VAL A 139 -12.87 11.02 16.01
CA VAL A 139 -11.68 11.63 15.39
C VAL A 139 -11.96 13.07 14.98
N ASP A 140 -13.16 13.35 14.48
CA ASP A 140 -13.58 14.71 14.14
C ASP A 140 -13.55 15.64 15.35
N GLU A 141 -14.05 15.20 16.51
CA GLU A 141 -13.99 15.94 17.77
C GLU A 141 -12.55 16.25 18.22
N LEU A 142 -11.61 15.30 18.03
CA LEU A 142 -10.19 15.54 18.33
C LEU A 142 -9.59 16.62 17.43
N ILE A 143 -9.98 16.64 16.17
CA ILE A 143 -9.52 17.66 15.23
C ILE A 143 -10.13 19.03 15.56
N GLU A 144 -11.42 19.07 15.85
CA GLU A 144 -12.11 20.29 16.28
C GLU A 144 -11.56 20.84 17.59
N SER A 145 -11.15 19.98 18.53
CA SER A 145 -10.46 20.39 19.76
C SER A 145 -9.09 21.04 19.52
N GLY A 146 -8.56 20.91 18.27
CA GLY A 146 -7.28 21.47 17.87
C GLY A 146 -6.08 20.67 18.33
N LEU A 147 -6.27 19.42 18.78
CA LEU A 147 -5.18 18.49 19.12
C LEU A 147 -4.38 18.09 17.87
N LEU A 148 -5.09 17.90 16.75
CA LEU A 148 -4.54 17.45 15.47
C LEU A 148 -5.07 18.31 14.33
N LYS A 149 -4.38 18.27 13.19
CA LYS A 149 -4.90 18.75 11.89
C LYS A 149 -5.10 17.55 10.98
N ARG A 150 -6.15 17.56 10.15
CA ARG A 150 -6.37 16.47 9.17
C ARG A 150 -5.89 16.88 7.79
N LEU A 151 -5.14 16.01 7.14
CA LEU A 151 -4.86 16.04 5.71
C LEU A 151 -5.44 14.78 5.07
N LEU A 152 -6.38 14.97 4.15
CA LEU A 152 -6.95 13.88 3.38
C LEU A 152 -6.00 13.47 2.27
N ALA A 153 -5.68 12.19 2.18
CA ALA A 153 -5.13 11.61 0.96
C ALA A 153 -6.25 11.62 -0.10
N MET A 154 -6.17 12.52 -1.07
CA MET A 154 -7.12 12.54 -2.17
C MET A 154 -7.00 11.23 -2.97
N THR A 155 -8.14 10.62 -3.28
CA THR A 155 -8.23 9.32 -3.98
C THR A 155 -7.59 9.31 -5.37
N GLU A 156 -7.39 10.46 -5.99
CA GLU A 156 -6.74 10.60 -7.29
C GLU A 156 -5.20 10.72 -7.20
N ILE A 157 -4.69 11.14 -6.06
CA ILE A 157 -3.25 11.13 -5.77
C ILE A 157 -3.05 9.89 -4.91
N THR A 158 -2.60 8.80 -5.51
CA THR A 158 -2.20 7.60 -4.79
C THR A 158 -1.01 7.94 -3.88
N TYR A 159 -1.31 8.52 -2.73
CA TYR A 159 -0.38 8.54 -1.61
C TYR A 159 -0.21 7.07 -1.22
N SER A 160 0.91 6.51 -1.58
CA SER A 160 1.15 5.14 -1.19
C SER A 160 1.33 5.12 0.32
N ASN A 161 0.44 4.44 1.03
CA ASN A 161 0.70 3.92 2.36
C ASN A 161 1.87 2.91 2.34
N SER A 162 2.65 2.90 1.25
CA SER A 162 3.80 2.01 1.03
C SER A 162 4.88 2.11 2.10
N LEU A 163 4.72 3.01 3.05
CA LEU A 163 5.63 3.15 4.20
C LEU A 163 5.38 2.10 5.28
N ILE A 164 4.20 1.47 5.28
CA ILE A 164 3.80 0.42 6.21
C ILE A 164 3.94 -0.96 5.53
N GLU A 165 3.92 -1.01 4.20
CA GLU A 165 4.01 -2.24 3.40
C GLU A 165 5.45 -2.65 3.04
N SER A 166 6.47 -1.90 3.43
CA SER A 166 7.88 -2.18 3.09
C SER A 166 8.67 -2.77 4.27
#